data_56d81721fdf212116c931a3ab9fe1432
#
_entry.id   56d81721fdf212116c931a3ab9fe1432
#
_cell.length_a   1.000
_cell.length_b   1.000
_cell.length_c   1.000
_cell.angle_alpha   90.00
_cell.angle_beta   90.00
_cell.angle_gamma   90.00
#
_symmetry.space_group_name_H-M   'P 1'
#
loop_
_entity.id
_entity.type
_entity.pdbx_description
1 polymer ?
#
loop_
_entity_poly.entity_id
_entity_poly.type
_entity_poly.pdbx_seq_one_letter_code
_entity_poly.pdbx_strand_id
1 'polypeptide(L)'
;MGFPVFTCLQCGKPTPLPTCRHCGHAFETIDGVYQLTRDPNLNLGQDAGPNYIGYDRVGESYYDKDWADTACGPAEMAVGAKVAELIGAGVLLDLGCGGGTFGVPAALHGCTVIGGDISQEMLKILIRKAVANHVPAGRIIPCRMNALAVPLDDASVDGAVANSVLHLISDPGRVVAEIHRVLRPGGRLILQDNSPGASTQQSQELQDANSECTRREGEFHRRYWQLVNERGVHSTHFSWSFDQFIACKSAFAHSTRVTISCQERRTGTMEQFLRRMGGKGFSRQQGVPDDLHEQVFAQVVAEFAASYGPDFAAVPWAAVSEGIELRVFEK
;
A
#
# COMPACT_ATOMS: atom_id res chain seq x y z
N MET A 1 13.84 4.87 23.98
CA MET A 1 12.91 4.46 22.93
C MET A 1 11.78 3.69 23.58
N GLY A 2 10.51 4.13 23.39
CA GLY A 2 9.35 3.42 23.91
C GLY A 2 9.06 2.18 23.05
N PHE A 3 8.67 1.09 23.68
CA PHE A 3 8.10 -0.05 22.94
C PHE A 3 6.67 0.28 22.52
N PRO A 4 6.20 -0.22 21.35
CA PRO A 4 4.82 -0.05 20.95
C PRO A 4 3.86 -0.68 21.98
N VAL A 5 2.77 0.02 22.26
CA VAL A 5 1.75 -0.42 23.21
C VAL A 5 0.49 -0.77 22.45
N PHE A 6 0.10 -2.04 22.56
CA PHE A 6 -1.09 -2.59 21.93
C PHE A 6 -2.26 -2.63 22.90
N THR A 7 -3.46 -2.65 22.38
CA THR A 7 -4.67 -2.88 23.17
C THR A 7 -4.96 -4.37 23.20
N CYS A 8 -5.05 -4.96 24.39
CA CYS A 8 -5.38 -6.37 24.54
C CYS A 8 -6.77 -6.69 24.00
N LEU A 9 -6.86 -7.64 23.09
CA LEU A 9 -8.13 -8.03 22.45
C LEU A 9 -9.14 -8.60 23.46
N GLN A 10 -8.66 -9.21 24.57
CA GLN A 10 -9.51 -9.84 25.56
C GLN A 10 -9.97 -8.87 26.66
N CYS A 11 -9.06 -8.09 27.27
CA CYS A 11 -9.39 -7.25 28.41
C CYS A 11 -9.41 -5.74 28.12
N GLY A 12 -9.05 -5.32 26.91
CA GLY A 12 -9.04 -3.93 26.48
C GLY A 12 -7.96 -3.05 27.10
N LYS A 13 -7.02 -3.62 27.87
CA LYS A 13 -5.97 -2.83 28.55
C LYS A 13 -4.71 -2.73 27.71
N PRO A 14 -3.95 -1.62 27.85
CA PRO A 14 -2.66 -1.44 27.19
C PRO A 14 -1.66 -2.52 27.58
N THR A 15 -0.96 -3.10 26.60
CA THR A 15 0.00 -4.17 26.83
C THR A 15 1.02 -4.27 25.72
N PRO A 16 2.27 -4.71 25.96
CA PRO A 16 3.17 -5.12 24.91
C PRO A 16 2.80 -6.52 24.37
N LEU A 17 3.31 -6.85 23.19
CA LEU A 17 3.34 -8.22 22.68
C LEU A 17 4.49 -9.01 23.33
N PRO A 18 4.45 -10.36 23.37
CA PRO A 18 3.42 -11.22 22.82
C PRO A 18 2.33 -11.60 23.82
N THR A 19 2.38 -11.15 25.06
CA THR A 19 1.45 -11.59 26.10
C THR A 19 0.92 -10.41 26.90
N CYS A 20 -0.38 -10.39 27.15
CA CYS A 20 -1.01 -9.38 27.97
C CYS A 20 -0.59 -9.48 29.44
N ARG A 21 -0.02 -8.41 29.98
CA ARG A 21 0.42 -8.33 31.37
C ARG A 21 -0.74 -8.30 32.38
N HIS A 22 -1.96 -8.02 31.94
CA HIS A 22 -3.12 -7.84 32.82
C HIS A 22 -3.99 -9.10 32.94
N CYS A 23 -4.16 -9.87 31.83
CA CYS A 23 -5.03 -11.03 31.84
C CYS A 23 -4.35 -12.33 31.38
N GLY A 24 -3.06 -12.26 31.02
CA GLY A 24 -2.32 -13.43 30.53
C GLY A 24 -2.66 -13.88 29.10
N HIS A 25 -3.52 -13.13 28.39
CA HIS A 25 -3.84 -13.45 26.99
C HIS A 25 -2.58 -13.46 26.12
N ALA A 26 -2.30 -14.59 25.48
CA ALA A 26 -1.25 -14.71 24.50
C ALA A 26 -1.80 -14.32 23.13
N PHE A 27 -1.13 -13.38 22.46
CA PHE A 27 -1.51 -12.99 21.09
C PHE A 27 -1.09 -14.09 20.11
N GLU A 28 -2.05 -14.55 19.32
CA GLU A 28 -1.81 -15.58 18.31
C GLU A 28 -0.89 -15.03 17.20
N THR A 29 -0.03 -15.91 16.68
CA THR A 29 0.78 -15.64 15.50
C THR A 29 0.58 -16.73 14.46
N ILE A 30 0.36 -16.34 13.20
CA ILE A 30 0.29 -17.23 12.05
C ILE A 30 1.38 -16.79 11.06
N ASP A 31 2.28 -17.69 10.70
CA ASP A 31 3.43 -17.39 9.81
C ASP A 31 4.25 -16.17 10.24
N GLY A 32 4.42 -15.96 11.55
CA GLY A 32 5.15 -14.84 12.11
C GLY A 32 4.35 -13.51 12.18
N VAL A 33 3.08 -13.51 11.80
CA VAL A 33 2.17 -12.35 11.82
C VAL A 33 1.26 -12.41 13.03
N TYR A 34 1.26 -11.36 13.86
CA TYR A 34 0.32 -11.22 14.97
C TYR A 34 -1.11 -11.02 14.48
N GLN A 35 -2.05 -11.84 14.96
CA GLN A 35 -3.47 -11.75 14.63
C GLN A 35 -4.16 -10.78 15.60
N LEU A 36 -4.32 -9.53 15.19
CA LEU A 36 -4.86 -8.44 16.01
C LEU A 36 -6.26 -8.01 15.58
N THR A 37 -7.00 -8.85 14.89
CA THR A 37 -8.42 -8.63 14.58
C THR A 37 -9.27 -9.31 15.64
N ARG A 38 -10.30 -8.63 16.18
CA ARG A 38 -11.23 -9.22 17.16
C ARG A 38 -12.14 -10.28 16.54
N ASP A 39 -12.36 -10.21 15.24
CA ASP A 39 -13.16 -11.17 14.49
C ASP A 39 -12.33 -11.73 13.33
N PRO A 40 -11.83 -12.98 13.44
CA PRO A 40 -11.13 -13.63 12.35
C PRO A 40 -12.04 -13.90 11.15
N ASN A 41 -13.36 -13.91 11.37
CA ASN A 41 -14.39 -14.01 10.34
C ASN A 41 -14.98 -12.64 10.01
N LEU A 42 -14.27 -11.54 10.36
CA LEU A 42 -14.72 -10.20 10.01
C LEU A 42 -15.23 -10.25 8.58
N ASN A 43 -16.50 -9.90 8.42
CA ASN A 43 -17.15 -9.90 7.12
C ASN A 43 -16.60 -8.70 6.35
N LEU A 44 -15.32 -8.83 6.01
CA LEU A 44 -14.46 -7.80 5.44
C LEU A 44 -15.04 -7.25 4.13
N GLY A 45 -15.97 -8.01 3.51
CA GLY A 45 -16.73 -7.58 2.35
C GLY A 45 -17.70 -6.42 2.64
N GLN A 46 -18.14 -6.22 3.88
CA GLN A 46 -19.03 -5.10 4.23
C GLN A 46 -18.27 -3.88 4.75
N ASP A 47 -17.20 -4.10 5.53
CA ASP A 47 -16.44 -3.01 6.17
C ASP A 47 -15.16 -2.61 5.42
N ALA A 48 -14.54 -3.54 4.70
CA ALA A 48 -13.32 -3.27 3.93
C ALA A 48 -13.57 -3.04 2.43
N GLY A 49 -14.84 -3.16 1.98
CA GLY A 49 -15.20 -3.07 0.57
C GLY A 49 -14.79 -4.32 -0.25
N PRO A 50 -15.15 -4.37 -1.53
CA PRO A 50 -14.93 -5.54 -2.39
C PRO A 50 -13.46 -5.85 -2.68
N ASN A 51 -12.54 -4.95 -2.35
CA ASN A 51 -11.13 -5.06 -2.70
C ASN A 51 -10.31 -5.92 -1.73
N TYR A 52 -10.81 -6.22 -0.54
CA TYR A 52 -10.08 -6.94 0.49
C TYR A 52 -9.73 -8.38 0.10
N ILE A 53 -10.70 -9.15 -0.36
CA ILE A 53 -10.52 -10.57 -0.72
C ILE A 53 -9.49 -10.74 -1.85
N GLY A 54 -9.35 -9.73 -2.68
CA GLY A 54 -8.42 -9.73 -3.80
C GLY A 54 -6.95 -9.73 -3.39
N TYR A 55 -6.58 -9.01 -2.33
CA TYR A 55 -5.17 -8.91 -1.93
C TYR A 55 -4.64 -10.22 -1.31
N ASP A 56 -5.46 -11.01 -0.62
CA ASP A 56 -5.06 -12.36 -0.20
C ASP A 56 -4.93 -13.32 -1.39
N ARG A 57 -5.81 -13.20 -2.40
CA ARG A 57 -5.77 -14.06 -3.60
C ARG A 57 -4.66 -13.74 -4.57
N VAL A 58 -4.30 -12.46 -4.69
CA VAL A 58 -3.33 -11.97 -5.66
C VAL A 58 -2.01 -11.52 -5.02
N GLY A 59 -1.84 -11.73 -3.72
CA GLY A 59 -0.65 -11.30 -3.00
C GLY A 59 0.65 -11.68 -3.69
N GLU A 60 0.75 -12.91 -4.19
CA GLU A 60 1.93 -13.38 -4.93
C GLU A 60 2.01 -12.86 -6.37
N SER A 61 0.90 -12.51 -7.00
CA SER A 61 0.88 -11.99 -8.37
C SER A 61 0.90 -10.47 -8.46
N TYR A 62 0.47 -9.78 -7.39
CA TYR A 62 0.47 -8.31 -7.31
C TYR A 62 1.88 -7.76 -7.12
N TYR A 63 2.63 -8.39 -6.22
CA TYR A 63 4.06 -8.14 -6.07
C TYR A 63 4.78 -9.28 -6.75
N ASP A 64 5.34 -8.99 -7.92
CA ASP A 64 6.22 -9.91 -8.62
C ASP A 64 7.21 -10.53 -7.61
N LYS A 65 7.47 -11.84 -7.72
CA LYS A 65 8.45 -12.51 -6.84
C LYS A 65 9.77 -11.74 -6.80
N ASP A 66 10.12 -11.14 -7.94
CA ASP A 66 11.30 -10.31 -8.07
C ASP A 66 11.28 -9.06 -7.16
N TRP A 67 10.09 -8.47 -6.88
CA TRP A 67 10.01 -7.28 -6.03
C TRP A 67 10.12 -7.61 -4.53
N ALA A 68 9.47 -8.67 -4.06
CA ALA A 68 9.49 -9.05 -2.65
C ALA A 68 10.88 -9.49 -2.18
N ASP A 69 11.66 -10.10 -3.08
CA ASP A 69 12.98 -10.67 -2.80
C ASP A 69 14.13 -9.73 -3.24
N THR A 70 13.81 -8.49 -3.70
CA THR A 70 14.82 -7.51 -4.11
C THR A 70 15.17 -6.52 -3.01
N ALA A 71 16.36 -5.94 -3.10
CA ALA A 71 16.77 -4.81 -2.27
C ALA A 71 15.86 -3.59 -2.50
N CYS A 72 15.64 -2.81 -1.45
CA CYS A 72 14.96 -1.53 -1.58
C CYS A 72 15.71 -0.64 -2.57
N GLY A 73 14.98 -0.07 -3.52
CA GLY A 73 15.52 0.86 -4.50
C GLY A 73 15.92 2.20 -3.90
N PRO A 74 16.70 3.02 -4.64
CA PRO A 74 17.13 4.34 -4.16
C PRO A 74 15.98 5.25 -3.71
N ALA A 75 14.86 5.22 -4.42
CA ALA A 75 13.66 6.00 -4.07
C ALA A 75 13.02 5.53 -2.76
N GLU A 76 12.88 4.20 -2.57
CA GLU A 76 12.36 3.63 -1.32
C GLU A 76 13.29 4.00 -0.15
N MET A 77 14.60 3.87 -0.32
CA MET A 77 15.58 4.22 0.71
C MET A 77 15.54 5.70 1.06
N ALA A 78 15.40 6.60 0.09
CA ALA A 78 15.28 8.03 0.32
C ALA A 78 13.99 8.38 1.10
N VAL A 79 12.87 7.72 0.77
CA VAL A 79 11.61 7.85 1.52
C VAL A 79 11.77 7.35 2.95
N GLY A 80 12.36 6.17 3.15
CA GLY A 80 12.59 5.61 4.48
C GLY A 80 13.46 6.50 5.35
N ALA A 81 14.55 7.07 4.80
CA ALA A 81 15.41 8.03 5.48
C ALA A 81 14.62 9.26 5.91
N LYS A 82 13.80 9.83 5.02
CA LYS A 82 13.01 11.02 5.31
C LYS A 82 11.91 10.74 6.35
N VAL A 83 11.23 9.60 6.29
CA VAL A 83 10.27 9.18 7.31
C VAL A 83 10.95 9.07 8.67
N ALA A 84 12.10 8.40 8.74
CA ALA A 84 12.87 8.26 9.99
C ALA A 84 13.32 9.63 10.55
N GLU A 85 13.77 10.54 9.68
CA GLU A 85 14.12 11.92 10.06
C GLU A 85 12.90 12.65 10.66
N LEU A 86 11.76 12.58 9.98
CA LEU A 86 10.53 13.29 10.38
C LEU A 86 9.99 12.84 11.74
N ILE A 87 10.16 11.56 12.11
CA ILE A 87 9.64 11.00 13.36
C ILE A 87 10.74 10.69 14.40
N GLY A 88 11.99 11.09 14.12
CA GLY A 88 13.13 10.87 15.04
C GLY A 88 13.49 9.39 15.21
N ALA A 89 13.32 8.56 14.17
CA ALA A 89 13.54 7.10 14.21
C ALA A 89 12.74 6.40 15.34
N GLY A 90 11.56 6.89 15.64
CA GLY A 90 10.65 6.39 16.67
C GLY A 90 9.85 5.16 16.24
N VAL A 91 8.65 5.02 16.83
CA VAL A 91 7.66 3.99 16.48
C VAL A 91 6.80 4.49 15.31
N LEU A 92 6.84 3.76 14.21
CA LEU A 92 6.05 4.03 12.99
C LEU A 92 4.92 3.01 12.86
N LEU A 93 3.69 3.46 12.69
CA LEU A 93 2.59 2.65 12.18
C LEU A 93 2.56 2.77 10.65
N ASP A 94 2.84 1.69 9.93
CA ASP A 94 2.61 1.58 8.49
C ASP A 94 1.28 0.86 8.28
N LEU A 95 0.19 1.63 8.08
CA LEU A 95 -1.19 1.14 8.03
C LEU A 95 -1.63 0.89 6.59
N GLY A 96 -2.04 -0.35 6.29
CA GLY A 96 -2.18 -0.85 4.94
C GLY A 96 -0.81 -1.00 4.29
N CYS A 97 0.14 -1.57 5.05
CA CYS A 97 1.56 -1.60 4.68
C CYS A 97 1.87 -2.42 3.42
N GLY A 98 0.94 -3.30 3.00
CA GLY A 98 1.17 -4.21 1.88
C GLY A 98 2.50 -4.97 2.06
N GLY A 99 3.32 -4.98 1.03
CA GLY A 99 4.66 -5.59 1.08
C GLY A 99 5.75 -4.70 1.71
N GLY A 100 5.42 -3.56 2.34
CA GLY A 100 6.36 -2.76 3.13
C GLY A 100 7.19 -1.73 2.36
N THR A 101 6.63 -1.13 1.32
CA THR A 101 7.30 -0.08 0.52
C THR A 101 7.81 1.09 1.37
N PHE A 102 7.09 1.45 2.44
CA PHE A 102 7.51 2.49 3.39
C PHE A 102 8.15 1.90 4.65
N GLY A 103 7.55 0.83 5.20
CA GLY A 103 7.97 0.27 6.47
C GLY A 103 9.36 -0.36 6.43
N VAL A 104 9.70 -1.12 5.39
CA VAL A 104 11.01 -1.78 5.29
C VAL A 104 12.16 -0.75 5.25
N PRO A 105 12.16 0.25 4.33
CA PRO A 105 13.22 1.25 4.32
C PRO A 105 13.23 2.13 5.58
N ALA A 106 12.08 2.44 6.20
CA ALA A 106 12.06 3.17 7.47
C ALA A 106 12.71 2.36 8.62
N ALA A 107 12.49 1.03 8.64
CA ALA A 107 13.13 0.14 9.61
C ALA A 107 14.64 0.08 9.43
N LEU A 108 15.15 0.09 8.19
CA LEU A 108 16.58 0.19 7.87
C LEU A 108 17.20 1.49 8.39
N HIS A 109 16.43 2.57 8.47
CA HIS A 109 16.84 3.85 9.03
C HIS A 109 16.52 4.01 10.53
N GLY A 110 16.26 2.90 11.23
CA GLY A 110 16.20 2.87 12.69
C GLY A 110 14.81 2.95 13.31
N CYS A 111 13.73 3.10 12.52
CA CYS A 111 12.38 3.04 13.07
C CYS A 111 12.04 1.65 13.61
N THR A 112 11.18 1.61 14.63
CA THR A 112 10.44 0.40 14.99
C THR A 112 9.10 0.46 14.28
N VAL A 113 8.86 -0.44 13.33
CA VAL A 113 7.70 -0.40 12.43
C VAL A 113 6.66 -1.41 12.85
N ILE A 114 5.44 -0.96 13.08
CA ILE A 114 4.25 -1.80 13.18
C ILE A 114 3.67 -1.85 11.76
N GLY A 115 3.89 -2.95 11.05
CA GLY A 115 3.32 -3.18 9.72
C GLY A 115 1.91 -3.74 9.85
N GLY A 116 0.91 -2.88 9.70
CA GLY A 116 -0.49 -3.25 9.82
C GLY A 116 -1.15 -3.44 8.47
N ASP A 117 -1.67 -4.62 8.20
CA ASP A 117 -2.49 -4.90 7.01
C ASP A 117 -3.60 -5.88 7.37
N ILE A 118 -4.64 -5.91 6.56
CA ILE A 118 -5.71 -6.87 6.73
C ILE A 118 -5.41 -8.18 5.99
N SER A 119 -4.58 -8.12 4.95
CA SER A 119 -4.17 -9.24 4.12
C SER A 119 -3.00 -10.00 4.77
N GLN A 120 -3.23 -11.28 5.05
CA GLN A 120 -2.19 -12.18 5.55
C GLN A 120 -1.07 -12.36 4.51
N GLU A 121 -1.41 -12.46 3.23
CA GLU A 121 -0.44 -12.67 2.16
C GLU A 121 0.48 -11.46 1.97
N MET A 122 -0.07 -10.23 2.07
CA MET A 122 0.74 -9.02 2.04
C MET A 122 1.74 -8.95 3.20
N LEU A 123 1.33 -9.36 4.40
CA LEU A 123 2.21 -9.41 5.57
C LEU A 123 3.32 -10.47 5.44
N LYS A 124 3.06 -11.59 4.76
CA LYS A 124 4.12 -12.55 4.40
C LYS A 124 5.14 -11.93 3.42
N ILE A 125 4.67 -11.14 2.45
CA ILE A 125 5.54 -10.41 1.53
C ILE A 125 6.38 -9.38 2.29
N LEU A 126 5.78 -8.62 3.23
CA LEU A 126 6.50 -7.71 4.12
C LEU A 126 7.66 -8.42 4.86
N ILE A 127 7.39 -9.59 5.45
CA ILE A 127 8.40 -10.39 6.15
C ILE A 127 9.53 -10.80 5.20
N ARG A 128 9.19 -11.32 4.01
CA ARG A 128 10.18 -11.71 3.00
C ARG A 128 11.05 -10.54 2.57
N LYS A 129 10.43 -9.39 2.27
CA LYS A 129 11.16 -8.17 1.89
C LYS A 129 12.07 -7.69 3.02
N ALA A 130 11.60 -7.74 4.26
CA ALA A 130 12.42 -7.38 5.42
C ALA A 130 13.65 -8.29 5.57
N VAL A 131 13.49 -9.61 5.38
CA VAL A 131 14.59 -10.58 5.41
C VAL A 131 15.57 -10.33 4.25
N ALA A 132 15.08 -10.17 3.03
CA ALA A 132 15.90 -9.90 1.84
C ALA A 132 16.74 -8.61 1.97
N ASN A 133 16.23 -7.63 2.72
CA ASN A 133 16.90 -6.36 2.98
C ASN A 133 17.69 -6.33 4.30
N HIS A 134 17.85 -7.47 4.97
CA HIS A 134 18.63 -7.58 6.22
C HIS A 134 18.14 -6.63 7.34
N VAL A 135 16.82 -6.39 7.42
CA VAL A 135 16.25 -5.58 8.50
C VAL A 135 16.54 -6.26 9.84
N PRO A 136 17.09 -5.55 10.84
CA PRO A 136 17.39 -6.13 12.14
C PRO A 136 16.14 -6.73 12.81
N ALA A 137 16.30 -7.89 13.45
CA ALA A 137 15.23 -8.56 14.15
C ALA A 137 14.51 -7.63 15.15
N GLY A 138 13.19 -7.70 15.17
CA GLY A 138 12.36 -6.87 16.05
C GLY A 138 12.13 -5.43 15.57
N ARG A 139 12.71 -5.01 14.45
CA ARG A 139 12.43 -3.69 13.88
C ARG A 139 11.12 -3.63 13.10
N ILE A 140 10.62 -4.75 12.61
CA ILE A 140 9.31 -4.84 11.99
C ILE A 140 8.46 -5.82 12.80
N ILE A 141 7.24 -5.39 13.14
CA ILE A 141 6.23 -6.14 13.86
C ILE A 141 5.03 -6.29 12.92
N PRO A 142 4.92 -7.40 12.18
CA PRO A 142 3.83 -7.60 11.24
C PRO A 142 2.55 -7.97 11.99
N CYS A 143 1.49 -7.22 11.74
CA CYS A 143 0.23 -7.33 12.46
C CYS A 143 -0.95 -7.37 11.49
N ARG A 144 -1.72 -8.43 11.52
CA ARG A 144 -3.00 -8.47 10.82
C ARG A 144 -4.03 -7.68 11.60
N MET A 145 -4.48 -6.55 11.04
CA MET A 145 -5.41 -5.64 11.74
C MET A 145 -6.36 -4.93 10.76
N ASN A 146 -7.48 -4.46 11.31
CA ASN A 146 -8.43 -3.63 10.58
C ASN A 146 -8.11 -2.15 10.80
N ALA A 147 -7.92 -1.40 9.71
CA ALA A 147 -7.65 0.03 9.77
C ALA A 147 -8.80 0.87 10.39
N LEU A 148 -10.02 0.36 10.38
CA LEU A 148 -11.19 1.00 11.02
C LEU A 148 -11.22 0.83 12.55
N ALA A 149 -10.35 -0.03 13.10
CA ALA A 149 -10.26 -0.30 14.54
C ALA A 149 -8.82 -0.74 14.87
N VAL A 150 -7.90 0.21 14.89
CA VAL A 150 -6.47 -0.03 15.10
C VAL A 150 -6.23 -0.48 16.55
N PRO A 151 -5.67 -1.70 16.77
CA PRO A 151 -5.50 -2.28 18.10
C PRO A 151 -4.24 -1.75 18.82
N LEU A 152 -4.05 -0.45 18.78
CA LEU A 152 -2.99 0.26 19.46
C LEU A 152 -3.60 1.21 20.49
N ASP A 153 -2.86 1.47 21.58
CA ASP A 153 -3.28 2.41 22.59
C ASP A 153 -3.21 3.86 22.09
N ASP A 154 -3.93 4.76 22.74
CA ASP A 154 -3.91 6.18 22.44
C ASP A 154 -2.48 6.72 22.60
N ALA A 155 -2.08 7.64 21.75
CA ALA A 155 -0.78 8.31 21.80
C ALA A 155 0.41 7.32 21.96
N SER A 156 0.41 6.21 21.21
CA SER A 156 1.39 5.13 21.30
C SER A 156 2.45 5.12 20.21
N VAL A 157 2.26 5.88 19.12
CA VAL A 157 3.20 5.94 17.99
C VAL A 157 3.70 7.36 17.71
N ASP A 158 4.91 7.48 17.19
CA ASP A 158 5.54 8.76 16.86
C ASP A 158 5.20 9.22 15.44
N GLY A 159 4.87 8.28 14.57
CA GLY A 159 4.44 8.55 13.20
C GLY A 159 3.52 7.47 12.66
N ALA A 160 2.79 7.83 11.59
CA ALA A 160 1.99 6.90 10.82
C ALA A 160 2.16 7.16 9.32
N VAL A 161 2.13 6.10 8.54
CA VAL A 161 2.00 6.13 7.08
C VAL A 161 0.72 5.38 6.71
N ALA A 162 -0.02 5.87 5.73
CA ALA A 162 -1.21 5.20 5.17
C ALA A 162 -1.22 5.39 3.65
N ASN A 163 -0.21 4.82 2.99
CA ASN A 163 -0.01 5.02 1.56
C ASN A 163 -0.82 4.04 0.72
N SER A 164 -1.54 4.56 -0.28
CA SER A 164 -2.33 3.75 -1.23
C SER A 164 -3.36 2.81 -0.58
N VAL A 165 -3.86 3.12 0.61
CA VAL A 165 -4.84 2.29 1.34
C VAL A 165 -6.19 2.99 1.53
N LEU A 166 -6.22 4.30 1.81
CA LEU A 166 -7.46 5.00 2.18
C LEU A 166 -8.55 4.90 1.10
N HIS A 167 -8.17 4.85 -0.16
CA HIS A 167 -9.11 4.70 -1.29
C HIS A 167 -9.71 3.29 -1.42
N LEU A 168 -9.24 2.34 -0.64
CA LEU A 168 -9.76 0.96 -0.60
C LEU A 168 -10.81 0.79 0.50
N ILE A 169 -11.02 1.80 1.33
CA ILE A 169 -11.84 1.71 2.54
C ILE A 169 -13.07 2.62 2.39
N SER A 170 -14.23 2.11 2.78
CA SER A 170 -15.51 2.81 2.65
C SER A 170 -15.63 4.05 3.56
N ASP A 171 -14.94 4.05 4.70
CA ASP A 171 -14.91 5.16 5.66
C ASP A 171 -13.46 5.60 5.94
N PRO A 172 -12.82 6.34 5.01
CA PRO A 172 -11.47 6.87 5.23
C PRO A 172 -11.38 7.87 6.37
N GLY A 173 -12.48 8.57 6.70
CA GLY A 173 -12.54 9.49 7.83
C GLY A 173 -12.32 8.77 9.17
N ARG A 174 -12.92 7.60 9.36
CA ARG A 174 -12.71 6.77 10.53
C ARG A 174 -11.27 6.27 10.63
N VAL A 175 -10.66 5.87 9.51
CA VAL A 175 -9.24 5.48 9.49
C VAL A 175 -8.35 6.63 9.92
N VAL A 176 -8.58 7.83 9.40
CA VAL A 176 -7.82 9.04 9.78
C VAL A 176 -8.01 9.39 11.26
N ALA A 177 -9.23 9.20 11.79
CA ALA A 177 -9.49 9.38 13.22
C ALA A 177 -8.72 8.37 14.09
N GLU A 178 -8.66 7.09 13.69
CA GLU A 178 -7.86 6.07 14.37
C GLU A 178 -6.36 6.39 14.32
N ILE A 179 -5.83 6.80 13.16
CA ILE A 179 -4.45 7.27 13.04
C ILE A 179 -4.20 8.44 13.99
N HIS A 180 -5.09 9.44 13.98
CA HIS A 180 -4.98 10.58 14.88
C HIS A 180 -5.01 10.15 16.36
N ARG A 181 -5.86 9.21 16.75
CA ARG A 181 -5.95 8.68 18.10
C ARG A 181 -4.62 8.08 18.56
N VAL A 182 -4.02 7.21 17.75
CA VAL A 182 -2.79 6.48 18.13
C VAL A 182 -1.52 7.31 18.03
N LEU A 183 -1.52 8.41 17.28
CA LEU A 183 -0.40 9.35 17.23
C LEU A 183 -0.24 10.07 18.57
N ARG A 184 1.00 10.22 19.03
CA ARG A 184 1.36 11.10 20.16
C ARG A 184 1.12 12.56 19.81
N PRO A 185 0.97 13.45 20.79
CA PRO A 185 1.06 14.90 20.55
C PRO A 185 2.38 15.24 19.83
N GLY A 186 2.31 16.00 18.73
CA GLY A 186 3.43 16.27 17.84
C GLY A 186 3.82 15.12 16.91
N GLY A 187 3.10 14.00 16.95
CA GLY A 187 3.26 12.89 16.01
C GLY A 187 2.76 13.24 14.60
N ARG A 188 3.24 12.52 13.59
CA ARG A 188 3.02 12.88 12.19
C ARG A 188 2.38 11.78 11.38
N LEU A 189 1.34 12.13 10.59
CA LEU A 189 0.85 11.31 9.51
C LEU A 189 1.56 11.73 8.22
N ILE A 190 2.14 10.77 7.50
CA ILE A 190 2.90 10.98 6.28
C ILE A 190 2.23 10.22 5.14
N LEU A 191 1.86 10.92 4.07
CA LEU A 191 1.26 10.36 2.87
C LEU A 191 2.10 10.75 1.65
N GLN A 192 2.23 9.85 0.68
CA GLN A 192 2.80 10.24 -0.61
C GLN A 192 1.80 11.13 -1.34
N ASP A 193 2.27 12.30 -1.78
CA ASP A 193 1.45 13.24 -2.53
C ASP A 193 1.49 12.90 -4.03
N ASN A 194 0.45 12.22 -4.50
CA ASN A 194 0.30 11.88 -5.91
C ASN A 194 -0.61 12.89 -6.65
N SER A 195 -0.75 14.12 -6.12
CA SER A 195 -1.58 15.14 -6.76
C SER A 195 -1.04 15.51 -8.14
N PRO A 196 -1.91 15.83 -9.12
CA PRO A 196 -1.46 16.40 -10.39
C PRO A 196 -0.66 17.69 -10.15
N GLY A 197 0.63 17.69 -10.50
CA GLY A 197 1.56 18.79 -10.22
C GLY A 197 2.58 18.52 -9.12
N ALA A 198 2.45 17.41 -8.37
CA ALA A 198 3.54 16.85 -7.58
C ALA A 198 4.58 16.29 -8.56
N SER A 199 5.76 16.85 -8.53
CA SER A 199 6.78 16.80 -9.57
C SER A 199 7.18 15.39 -10.04
N THR A 200 6.58 14.95 -11.12
CA THR A 200 7.24 14.12 -12.11
C THR A 200 7.13 14.81 -13.46
N GLN A 201 7.80 15.95 -13.61
CA GLN A 201 8.06 16.48 -14.95
C GLN A 201 9.02 15.49 -15.62
N GLN A 202 8.46 14.50 -16.29
CA GLN A 202 9.23 13.72 -17.25
C GLN A 202 9.69 14.69 -18.36
N SER A 203 10.96 14.61 -18.73
CA SER A 203 11.45 15.35 -19.88
C SER A 203 10.61 15.04 -21.12
N GLN A 204 10.47 15.99 -22.04
CA GLN A 204 9.68 15.79 -23.27
C GLN A 204 10.17 14.55 -24.03
N GLU A 205 11.48 14.31 -24.06
CA GLU A 205 12.08 13.11 -24.67
C GLU A 205 11.58 11.79 -24.06
N LEU A 206 11.38 11.76 -22.73
CA LEU A 206 10.85 10.58 -22.03
C LEU A 206 9.35 10.40 -22.29
N GLN A 207 8.60 11.50 -22.37
CA GLN A 207 7.19 11.46 -22.72
C GLN A 207 7.00 10.95 -24.16
N ASP A 208 7.83 11.42 -25.08
CA ASP A 208 7.81 10.96 -26.46
C ASP A 208 8.21 9.48 -26.59
N ALA A 209 9.26 9.06 -25.87
CA ALA A 209 9.70 7.68 -25.85
C ALA A 209 8.66 6.71 -25.25
N ASN A 210 7.85 7.19 -24.29
CA ASN A 210 6.80 6.40 -23.65
C ASN A 210 5.44 6.48 -24.35
N SER A 211 5.30 7.38 -25.31
CA SER A 211 3.99 7.72 -25.89
C SER A 211 3.26 6.51 -26.44
N GLU A 212 3.97 5.62 -27.13
CA GLU A 212 3.38 4.42 -27.72
C GLU A 212 2.99 3.39 -26.63
N CYS A 213 3.83 3.14 -25.63
CA CYS A 213 3.50 2.24 -24.53
C CYS A 213 2.30 2.76 -23.74
N THR A 214 2.32 4.02 -23.33
CA THR A 214 1.22 4.68 -22.60
C THR A 214 -0.08 4.65 -23.41
N ARG A 215 -0.02 4.88 -24.71
CA ARG A 215 -1.17 4.82 -25.60
C ARG A 215 -1.76 3.42 -25.63
N ARG A 216 -0.94 2.37 -25.83
CA ARG A 216 -1.39 0.97 -25.89
C ARG A 216 -1.94 0.50 -24.54
N GLU A 217 -1.28 0.81 -23.43
CA GLU A 217 -1.80 0.50 -22.10
C GLU A 217 -3.16 1.16 -21.86
N GLY A 218 -3.31 2.43 -22.22
CA GLY A 218 -4.58 3.15 -22.11
C GLY A 218 -5.68 2.57 -23.00
N GLU A 219 -5.37 2.14 -24.22
CA GLU A 219 -6.32 1.47 -25.11
C GLU A 219 -6.72 0.10 -24.60
N PHE A 220 -5.75 -0.71 -24.15
CA PHE A 220 -6.00 -2.00 -23.53
C PHE A 220 -6.92 -1.88 -22.33
N HIS A 221 -6.59 -0.96 -21.42
CA HIS A 221 -7.35 -0.71 -20.21
C HIS A 221 -8.79 -0.26 -20.51
N ARG A 222 -8.98 0.67 -21.46
CA ARG A 222 -10.32 1.12 -21.89
C ARG A 222 -11.12 -0.04 -22.48
N ARG A 223 -10.52 -0.84 -23.35
CA ARG A 223 -11.21 -1.98 -24.00
C ARG A 223 -11.60 -3.05 -23.00
N TYR A 224 -10.70 -3.37 -22.08
CA TYR A 224 -10.98 -4.31 -20.99
C TYR A 224 -12.23 -3.87 -20.17
N TRP A 225 -12.24 -2.63 -19.70
CA TRP A 225 -13.36 -2.12 -18.90
C TRP A 225 -14.64 -1.95 -19.70
N GLN A 226 -14.56 -1.63 -20.97
CA GLN A 226 -15.72 -1.63 -21.84
C GLN A 226 -16.39 -3.02 -21.86
N LEU A 227 -15.62 -4.07 -22.11
CA LEU A 227 -16.11 -5.45 -22.16
C LEU A 227 -16.64 -5.96 -20.81
N VAL A 228 -15.99 -5.59 -19.71
CA VAL A 228 -16.45 -5.91 -18.35
C VAL A 228 -17.80 -5.24 -18.08
N ASN A 229 -17.93 -3.95 -18.40
CA ASN A 229 -19.19 -3.21 -18.21
C ASN A 229 -20.32 -3.73 -19.10
N GLU A 230 -20.06 -4.10 -20.36
CA GLU A 230 -21.03 -4.71 -21.28
C GLU A 230 -21.59 -6.03 -20.73
N ARG A 231 -20.85 -6.72 -19.84
CA ARG A 231 -21.27 -7.94 -19.15
C ARG A 231 -21.91 -7.68 -17.77
N GLY A 232 -22.26 -6.41 -17.50
CA GLY A 232 -23.03 -6.01 -16.30
C GLY A 232 -22.20 -5.87 -15.02
N VAL A 233 -20.87 -5.96 -15.08
CA VAL A 233 -20.00 -5.74 -13.92
C VAL A 233 -19.52 -4.30 -13.91
N HIS A 234 -19.89 -3.56 -12.88
CA HIS A 234 -19.48 -2.17 -12.68
C HIS A 234 -18.54 -2.08 -11.49
N SER A 235 -17.40 -1.45 -11.68
CA SER A 235 -16.45 -1.25 -10.60
C SER A 235 -16.96 -0.24 -9.57
N THR A 236 -16.98 -0.62 -8.31
CA THR A 236 -17.33 0.22 -7.16
C THR A 236 -16.11 0.90 -6.55
N HIS A 237 -15.09 1.19 -7.35
CA HIS A 237 -13.88 1.83 -6.86
C HIS A 237 -14.19 3.24 -6.33
N PHE A 238 -13.85 3.50 -5.04
CA PHE A 238 -14.00 4.82 -4.45
C PHE A 238 -13.07 5.82 -5.14
N SER A 239 -13.50 7.07 -5.33
CA SER A 239 -12.69 8.08 -5.99
C SER A 239 -11.51 8.49 -5.10
N TRP A 240 -10.35 8.44 -5.66
CA TRP A 240 -9.06 8.34 -4.97
C TRP A 240 -8.54 9.59 -4.27
N SER A 241 -8.97 10.79 -4.54
CA SER A 241 -8.15 11.94 -4.12
C SER A 241 -8.83 12.93 -3.17
N PHE A 242 -10.11 13.16 -3.34
CA PHE A 242 -10.77 14.27 -2.66
C PHE A 242 -11.18 13.93 -1.22
N ASP A 243 -11.76 12.76 -1.01
CA ASP A 243 -12.27 12.35 0.31
C ASP A 243 -11.14 12.09 1.32
N GLN A 244 -10.02 11.54 0.86
CA GLN A 244 -8.82 11.33 1.68
C GLN A 244 -8.24 12.66 2.16
N PHE A 245 -8.11 13.62 1.27
CA PHE A 245 -7.56 14.92 1.60
C PHE A 245 -8.48 15.72 2.55
N ILE A 246 -9.79 15.62 2.38
CA ILE A 246 -10.76 16.23 3.29
C ILE A 246 -10.69 15.57 4.66
N ALA A 247 -10.64 14.23 4.73
CA ALA A 247 -10.53 13.50 5.99
C ALA A 247 -9.26 13.90 6.76
N CYS A 248 -8.11 13.99 6.09
CA CYS A 248 -6.87 14.44 6.73
C CYS A 248 -6.95 15.89 7.18
N LYS A 249 -7.50 16.80 6.37
CA LYS A 249 -7.67 18.20 6.75
C LYS A 249 -8.61 18.41 7.94
N SER A 250 -9.65 17.60 8.05
CA SER A 250 -10.59 17.72 9.16
C SER A 250 -10.01 17.22 10.50
N ALA A 251 -9.08 16.26 10.46
CA ALA A 251 -8.46 15.69 11.64
C ALA A 251 -7.19 16.44 12.10
N PHE A 252 -6.44 17.03 11.16
CA PHE A 252 -5.16 17.68 11.43
C PHE A 252 -5.21 19.18 11.09
N ALA A 253 -4.72 20.02 12.03
CA ALA A 253 -4.75 21.47 11.89
C ALA A 253 -3.72 21.99 10.86
N HIS A 254 -2.59 21.30 10.74
CA HIS A 254 -1.48 21.74 9.90
C HIS A 254 -1.00 20.65 8.97
N SER A 255 -0.61 21.03 7.74
CA SER A 255 0.06 20.14 6.82
C SER A 255 1.15 20.87 6.04
N THR A 256 2.25 20.17 5.80
CA THR A 256 3.37 20.65 4.99
C THR A 256 3.67 19.70 3.85
N ARG A 257 4.29 20.22 2.77
CA ARG A 257 4.86 19.39 1.71
C ARG A 257 6.35 19.25 1.94
N VAL A 258 6.85 18.05 1.70
CA VAL A 258 8.26 17.72 1.79
C VAL A 258 8.67 17.03 0.50
N THR A 259 9.60 17.63 -0.24
CA THR A 259 10.15 17.07 -1.46
C THR A 259 11.44 16.32 -1.15
N ILE A 260 11.52 15.08 -1.58
CA ILE A 260 12.69 14.23 -1.49
C ILE A 260 13.34 14.22 -2.87
N SER A 261 14.54 14.74 -2.99
CA SER A 261 15.33 14.61 -4.22
C SER A 261 15.84 13.17 -4.32
N CYS A 262 15.41 12.45 -5.33
CA CYS A 262 15.95 11.13 -5.69
C CYS A 262 15.90 10.99 -7.20
N GLN A 263 16.94 10.34 -7.76
CA GLN A 263 16.91 9.95 -9.16
C GLN A 263 16.82 8.43 -9.24
N GLU A 264 15.72 7.95 -9.77
CA GLU A 264 15.55 6.55 -10.06
C GLU A 264 15.09 6.39 -11.51
N ARG A 265 15.82 5.60 -12.27
CA ARG A 265 15.41 5.22 -13.63
C ARG A 265 14.90 3.79 -13.61
N ARG A 266 13.68 3.62 -14.06
CA ARG A 266 13.07 2.31 -14.30
C ARG A 266 12.80 2.15 -15.79
N THR A 267 13.01 0.95 -16.30
CA THR A 267 12.72 0.60 -17.68
C THR A 267 11.99 -0.73 -17.73
N GLY A 268 11.19 -0.91 -18.74
CA GLY A 268 10.46 -2.16 -18.95
C GLY A 268 9.76 -2.19 -20.30
N THR A 269 8.82 -3.09 -20.42
CA THR A 269 7.95 -3.22 -21.59
C THR A 269 6.49 -3.28 -21.16
N MET A 270 5.56 -3.14 -22.10
CA MET A 270 4.12 -3.32 -21.85
C MET A 270 3.79 -4.73 -21.30
N GLU A 271 4.69 -5.70 -21.44
CA GLU A 271 4.51 -7.04 -20.84
C GLU A 271 4.30 -7.00 -19.34
N GLN A 272 4.99 -6.10 -18.64
CA GLN A 272 4.81 -5.93 -17.18
C GLN A 272 3.40 -5.45 -16.83
N PHE A 273 2.86 -4.52 -17.64
CA PHE A 273 1.47 -4.08 -17.50
C PHE A 273 0.50 -5.24 -17.75
N LEU A 274 0.72 -6.04 -18.82
CA LEU A 274 -0.13 -7.20 -19.12
C LEU A 274 -0.05 -8.28 -18.06
N ARG A 275 1.13 -8.55 -17.51
CA ARG A 275 1.30 -9.49 -16.39
C ARG A 275 0.49 -9.01 -15.17
N ARG A 276 0.60 -7.73 -14.84
CA ARG A 276 -0.17 -7.14 -13.76
C ARG A 276 -1.67 -7.16 -14.02
N MET A 277 -2.11 -6.81 -15.23
CA MET A 277 -3.52 -6.89 -15.62
C MET A 277 -4.05 -8.33 -15.57
N GLY A 278 -3.33 -9.29 -16.12
CA GLY A 278 -3.71 -10.70 -16.14
C GLY A 278 -3.79 -11.32 -14.75
N GLY A 279 -2.92 -10.92 -13.83
CA GLY A 279 -2.94 -11.34 -12.44
C GLY A 279 -3.91 -10.53 -11.55
N LYS A 280 -4.82 -9.73 -12.12
CA LYS A 280 -5.75 -8.85 -11.39
C LYS A 280 -5.02 -7.91 -10.41
N GLY A 281 -3.81 -7.46 -10.77
CA GLY A 281 -2.96 -6.63 -9.91
C GLY A 281 -3.40 -5.18 -9.72
N PHE A 282 -4.55 -4.77 -10.27
CA PHE A 282 -5.14 -3.45 -10.03
C PHE A 282 -6.35 -3.58 -9.11
N SER A 283 -6.43 -2.74 -8.09
CA SER A 283 -7.51 -2.76 -7.10
C SER A 283 -8.91 -2.76 -7.73
N ARG A 284 -9.10 -2.01 -8.81
CA ARG A 284 -10.36 -1.96 -9.55
C ARG A 284 -10.80 -3.31 -10.13
N GLN A 285 -9.86 -4.22 -10.43
CA GLN A 285 -10.17 -5.53 -11.00
C GLN A 285 -10.68 -6.54 -9.96
N GLN A 286 -10.47 -6.27 -8.68
CA GLN A 286 -10.80 -7.21 -7.61
C GLN A 286 -12.30 -7.54 -7.52
N GLY A 287 -13.16 -6.61 -7.91
CA GLY A 287 -14.60 -6.82 -8.01
C GLY A 287 -15.08 -7.57 -9.26
N VAL A 288 -14.19 -7.91 -10.20
CA VAL A 288 -14.55 -8.66 -11.41
C VAL A 288 -14.48 -10.17 -11.09
N PRO A 289 -15.50 -11.00 -11.38
CA PRO A 289 -15.41 -12.45 -11.23
C PRO A 289 -14.22 -13.03 -12.02
N ASP A 290 -13.57 -14.07 -11.49
CA ASP A 290 -12.32 -14.60 -12.06
C ASP A 290 -12.52 -15.15 -13.47
N ASP A 291 -13.59 -15.92 -13.69
CA ASP A 291 -13.94 -16.47 -15.00
C ASP A 291 -14.23 -15.38 -16.05
N LEU A 292 -14.93 -14.32 -15.65
CA LEU A 292 -15.16 -13.16 -16.50
C LEU A 292 -13.87 -12.41 -16.81
N HIS A 293 -13.03 -12.23 -15.80
CA HIS A 293 -11.72 -11.59 -15.96
C HIS A 293 -10.86 -12.33 -16.99
N GLU A 294 -10.71 -13.65 -16.82
CA GLU A 294 -9.92 -14.49 -17.72
C GLU A 294 -10.43 -14.42 -19.17
N GLN A 295 -11.74 -14.53 -19.37
CA GLN A 295 -12.36 -14.43 -20.69
C GLN A 295 -12.12 -13.07 -21.34
N VAL A 296 -12.38 -11.98 -20.60
CA VAL A 296 -12.22 -10.61 -21.12
C VAL A 296 -10.76 -10.31 -21.39
N PHE A 297 -9.86 -10.68 -20.48
CA PHE A 297 -8.43 -10.46 -20.64
C PHE A 297 -7.90 -11.17 -21.88
N ALA A 298 -8.21 -12.47 -22.04
CA ALA A 298 -7.80 -13.25 -23.21
C ALA A 298 -8.37 -12.66 -24.51
N GLN A 299 -9.62 -12.21 -24.52
CA GLN A 299 -10.22 -11.55 -25.67
C GLN A 299 -9.44 -10.29 -26.07
N VAL A 300 -9.15 -9.39 -25.11
CA VAL A 300 -8.44 -8.13 -25.40
C VAL A 300 -7.00 -8.42 -25.88
N VAL A 301 -6.32 -9.40 -25.29
CA VAL A 301 -4.98 -9.84 -25.77
C VAL A 301 -5.04 -10.28 -27.21
N ALA A 302 -6.05 -11.09 -27.60
CA ALA A 302 -6.22 -11.54 -28.99
C ALA A 302 -6.54 -10.38 -29.95
N GLU A 303 -7.39 -9.43 -29.56
CA GLU A 303 -7.70 -8.23 -30.33
C GLU A 303 -6.44 -7.38 -30.57
N PHE A 304 -5.59 -7.23 -29.55
CA PHE A 304 -4.33 -6.48 -29.66
C PHE A 304 -3.29 -7.20 -30.53
N ALA A 305 -3.15 -8.52 -30.38
CA ALA A 305 -2.27 -9.31 -31.24
C ALA A 305 -2.69 -9.23 -32.72
N ALA A 306 -3.98 -9.22 -33.01
CA ALA A 306 -4.50 -9.05 -34.35
C ALA A 306 -4.24 -7.64 -34.92
N SER A 307 -4.30 -6.61 -34.08
CA SER A 307 -4.17 -5.20 -34.50
C SER A 307 -2.71 -4.75 -34.63
N TYR A 308 -1.83 -5.20 -33.74
CA TYR A 308 -0.45 -4.71 -33.58
C TYR A 308 0.62 -5.79 -33.86
N GLY A 309 0.19 -7.02 -34.12
CA GLY A 309 1.09 -8.17 -34.29
C GLY A 309 1.36 -8.92 -32.98
N PRO A 310 1.99 -10.12 -33.06
CA PRO A 310 2.21 -10.98 -31.90
C PRO A 310 3.10 -10.33 -30.81
N ASP A 311 4.00 -9.47 -31.19
CA ASP A 311 4.95 -8.81 -30.29
C ASP A 311 4.44 -7.45 -29.78
N PHE A 312 3.12 -7.23 -29.78
CA PHE A 312 2.53 -5.93 -29.40
C PHE A 312 2.91 -5.46 -28.00
N ALA A 313 3.27 -6.36 -27.11
CA ALA A 313 3.64 -6.08 -25.73
C ALA A 313 5.14 -5.75 -25.55
N ALA A 314 5.98 -5.96 -26.56
CA ALA A 314 7.41 -5.66 -26.48
C ALA A 314 7.74 -4.15 -26.54
N VAL A 315 6.73 -3.29 -26.53
CA VAL A 315 6.92 -1.83 -26.58
C VAL A 315 7.57 -1.37 -25.28
N PRO A 316 8.75 -0.72 -25.37
CA PRO A 316 9.49 -0.28 -24.20
C PRO A 316 8.84 0.95 -23.52
N TRP A 317 9.07 1.06 -22.22
CA TRP A 317 8.84 2.27 -21.46
C TRP A 317 10.05 2.56 -20.56
N ALA A 318 10.20 3.81 -20.19
CA ALA A 318 11.14 4.24 -19.17
C ALA A 318 10.48 5.28 -18.26
N ALA A 319 10.78 5.22 -16.97
CA ALA A 319 10.38 6.25 -16.01
C ALA A 319 11.62 6.77 -15.30
N VAL A 320 11.68 8.07 -15.10
CA VAL A 320 12.66 8.73 -14.26
C VAL A 320 11.91 9.45 -13.16
N SER A 321 12.16 9.09 -11.92
CA SER A 321 11.72 9.86 -10.76
C SER A 321 12.83 10.83 -10.39
N GLU A 322 12.53 12.13 -10.48
CA GLU A 322 13.46 13.20 -10.06
C GLU A 322 13.17 13.69 -8.63
N GLY A 323 12.06 13.24 -8.05
CA GLY A 323 11.66 13.57 -6.70
C GLY A 323 10.40 12.82 -6.27
N ILE A 324 10.23 12.75 -4.97
CA ILE A 324 9.02 12.21 -4.33
C ILE A 324 8.46 13.29 -3.42
N GLU A 325 7.18 13.59 -3.53
CA GLU A 325 6.53 14.52 -2.62
C GLU A 325 5.77 13.77 -1.53
N LEU A 326 6.00 14.18 -0.30
CA LEU A 326 5.26 13.72 0.86
C LEU A 326 4.39 14.87 1.38
N ARG A 327 3.18 14.51 1.79
CA ARG A 327 2.32 15.38 2.59
C ARG A 327 2.42 14.94 4.04
N VAL A 328 2.83 15.86 4.90
CA VAL A 328 3.03 15.64 6.33
C VAL A 328 1.98 16.41 7.11
N PHE A 329 1.22 15.71 7.94
CA PHE A 329 0.21 16.26 8.82
C PHE A 329 0.68 16.10 10.27
N GLU A 330 0.60 17.13 11.10
CA GLU A 330 1.04 17.13 12.49
C GLU A 330 -0.16 17.20 13.44
N LYS A 331 -0.16 16.30 14.46
CA LYS A 331 -1.15 16.23 15.52
C LYS A 331 -0.89 17.26 16.61
#